data_fc2e59a958c9c26e105ad3ed5fc0bbf1
#
_entry.id   fc2e59a958c9c26e105ad3ed5fc0bbf1
#
_cell.length_a   1.000
_cell.length_b   1.000
_cell.length_c   1.000
_cell.angle_alpha   90.00
_cell.angle_beta   90.00
_cell.angle_gamma   90.00
#
_symmetry.space_group_name_H-M   'P 1'
#
loop_
_entity.id
_entity.type
_entity.pdbx_description
1 polymer ?
#
loop_
_entity_poly.entity_id
_entity_poly.type
_entity_poly.pdbx_seq_one_letter_code
_entity_poly.pdbx_strand_id
1 'polypeptide(L)'
;MNAVARTLLVAAGVTVGAGALAFGVGAPPEHCPDITAADAERAATGAVDWLVDNQRDDGTWLYEYDRVADVATDDYNIVRHAGVMSSLYQAGARDIGGATESADRGLEWMLDNVVERNGWAGVTTGSTILAGTYALLLSALVERRLATDDPAYDDLMAQLATFLRRQVEPSGALLAYYDLEPDRARPETYSIYYTGEAYWALGRLHSIDPTAGWGETADLMGNYMATVRDDEEEIWPPLADHWSGYGLAETAAFPDRPSGEPLTEDELEFVRRQGGLIGQRVRSISQRFGPWGVAVRGTFTPRGGGDGVFGGVLAGLWRAAHVVVRLVDERAPLAERAACV
;
A
#
# COMPACT_ATOMS: atom_id res chain seq x y z
N MET A 1 48.35 -32.97 2.67
CA MET A 1 47.22 -32.30 2.03
C MET A 1 47.63 -32.01 0.60
N ASN A 2 46.91 -32.53 -0.38
CA ASN A 2 47.21 -32.33 -1.80
C ASN A 2 46.83 -30.90 -2.26
N ALA A 3 47.31 -30.47 -3.42
CA ALA A 3 47.10 -29.13 -3.94
C ALA A 3 45.57 -28.79 -4.06
N VAL A 4 44.74 -29.75 -4.46
CA VAL A 4 43.30 -29.59 -4.59
C VAL A 4 42.65 -29.27 -3.24
N ALA A 5 43.03 -30.00 -2.17
CA ALA A 5 42.48 -29.74 -0.84
C ALA A 5 42.88 -28.36 -0.31
N ARG A 6 44.08 -27.87 -0.63
CA ARG A 6 44.50 -26.50 -0.27
C ARG A 6 43.70 -25.45 -1.02
N THR A 7 43.50 -25.63 -2.32
CA THR A 7 42.72 -24.70 -3.14
C THR A 7 41.26 -24.61 -2.64
N LEU A 8 40.62 -25.76 -2.32
CA LEU A 8 39.27 -25.80 -1.80
C LEU A 8 39.13 -25.10 -0.44
N LEU A 9 40.12 -25.28 0.47
CA LEU A 9 40.11 -24.61 1.76
C LEU A 9 40.31 -23.10 1.63
N VAL A 10 41.17 -22.63 0.73
CA VAL A 10 41.34 -21.20 0.45
C VAL A 10 40.09 -20.61 -0.16
N ALA A 11 39.48 -21.28 -1.16
CA ALA A 11 38.22 -20.83 -1.76
C ALA A 11 37.10 -20.74 -0.74
N ALA A 12 36.95 -21.77 0.11
CA ALA A 12 35.96 -21.75 1.19
C ALA A 12 36.21 -20.60 2.19
N GLY A 13 37.46 -20.38 2.59
CA GLY A 13 37.83 -19.29 3.48
C GLY A 13 37.53 -17.91 2.89
N VAL A 14 37.83 -17.71 1.60
CA VAL A 14 37.51 -16.46 0.87
C VAL A 14 36.01 -16.25 0.77
N THR A 15 35.26 -17.31 0.43
CA THR A 15 33.80 -17.22 0.34
C THR A 15 33.14 -16.88 1.68
N VAL A 16 33.58 -17.54 2.76
CA VAL A 16 33.09 -17.26 4.12
C VAL A 16 33.47 -15.85 4.57
N GLY A 17 34.72 -15.44 4.32
CA GLY A 17 35.21 -14.09 4.65
C GLY A 17 34.44 -13.00 3.86
N ALA A 18 34.27 -13.20 2.57
CA ALA A 18 33.45 -12.28 1.73
C ALA A 18 31.98 -12.24 2.16
N GLY A 19 31.39 -13.40 2.51
CA GLY A 19 30.03 -13.48 3.04
C GLY A 19 29.90 -12.76 4.39
N ALA A 20 30.84 -12.97 5.32
CA ALA A 20 30.84 -12.30 6.61
C ALA A 20 31.04 -10.78 6.48
N LEU A 21 31.90 -10.34 5.56
CA LEU A 21 32.10 -8.92 5.25
C LEU A 21 30.86 -8.31 4.63
N ALA A 22 30.28 -8.99 3.63
CA ALA A 22 29.04 -8.53 2.97
C ALA A 22 27.89 -8.43 3.97
N PHE A 23 27.75 -9.41 4.88
CA PHE A 23 26.73 -9.38 5.92
C PHE A 23 27.01 -8.29 6.96
N GLY A 24 28.24 -8.16 7.45
CA GLY A 24 28.60 -7.14 8.45
C GLY A 24 28.55 -5.70 7.94
N VAL A 25 28.80 -5.50 6.64
CA VAL A 25 28.73 -4.17 6.00
C VAL A 25 27.35 -3.89 5.39
N GLY A 26 26.69 -4.93 4.85
CA GLY A 26 25.42 -4.79 4.15
C GLY A 26 24.18 -4.93 5.04
N ALA A 27 24.34 -5.54 6.23
CA ALA A 27 23.26 -5.73 7.21
C ALA A 27 23.75 -5.34 8.62
N PRO A 28 24.07 -4.06 8.86
CA PRO A 28 24.43 -3.60 10.20
C PRO A 28 23.25 -3.85 11.16
N PRO A 29 23.53 -4.00 12.46
CA PRO A 29 22.49 -4.11 13.47
C PRO A 29 21.50 -2.96 13.35
N GLU A 30 20.23 -3.25 13.48
CA GLU A 30 19.19 -2.23 13.51
C GLU A 30 19.38 -1.35 14.74
N HIS A 31 19.52 -0.06 14.52
CA HIS A 31 19.41 0.96 15.56
C HIS A 31 18.07 1.65 15.40
N CYS A 32 17.16 1.31 16.30
CA CYS A 32 15.88 2.00 16.38
C CYS A 32 16.08 3.27 17.21
N PRO A 33 15.86 4.47 16.66
CA PRO A 33 15.81 5.67 17.49
C PRO A 33 14.61 5.59 18.44
N ASP A 34 14.74 6.18 19.60
CA ASP A 34 13.61 6.38 20.52
C ASP A 34 12.68 7.42 19.88
N ILE A 35 11.60 6.93 19.23
CA ILE A 35 10.58 7.76 18.60
C ILE A 35 9.38 7.87 19.57
N THR A 36 9.00 9.07 19.90
CA THR A 36 7.79 9.36 20.70
C THR A 36 6.57 9.55 19.81
N ALA A 37 5.37 9.41 20.38
CA ALA A 37 4.12 9.75 19.67
C ALA A 37 4.13 11.20 19.15
N ALA A 38 4.70 12.14 19.92
CA ALA A 38 4.84 13.53 19.50
C ALA A 38 5.80 13.72 18.30
N ASP A 39 6.81 12.85 18.14
CA ASP A 39 7.68 12.87 16.96
C ASP A 39 6.93 12.42 15.71
N ALA A 40 6.12 11.37 15.84
CA ALA A 40 5.28 10.88 14.77
C ALA A 40 4.20 11.90 14.37
N GLU A 41 3.57 12.55 15.32
CA GLU A 41 2.59 13.60 15.08
C GLU A 41 3.20 14.81 14.36
N ARG A 42 4.37 15.28 14.78
CA ARG A 42 5.09 16.35 14.09
C ARG A 42 5.47 15.97 12.64
N ALA A 43 5.89 14.73 12.44
CA ALA A 43 6.21 14.25 11.10
C ALA A 43 4.97 14.19 10.20
N ALA A 44 3.84 13.71 10.74
CA ALA A 44 2.56 13.67 10.03
C ALA A 44 2.07 15.08 9.68
N THR A 45 2.11 16.02 10.65
CA THR A 45 1.73 17.42 10.43
C THR A 45 2.60 18.05 9.33
N GLY A 46 3.93 17.89 9.40
CA GLY A 46 4.82 18.43 8.37
C GLY A 46 4.59 17.84 6.98
N ALA A 47 4.18 16.56 6.89
CA ALA A 47 3.81 15.94 5.63
C ALA A 47 2.49 16.50 5.07
N VAL A 48 1.50 16.74 5.92
CA VAL A 48 0.23 17.39 5.53
C VAL A 48 0.47 18.83 5.08
N ASP A 49 1.23 19.61 5.85
CA ASP A 49 1.60 20.98 5.49
C ASP A 49 2.23 21.03 4.09
N TRP A 50 3.16 20.10 3.81
CA TRP A 50 3.80 20.01 2.49
C TRP A 50 2.78 19.69 1.38
N LEU A 51 1.85 18.76 1.61
CA LEU A 51 0.81 18.44 0.63
C LEU A 51 -0.13 19.62 0.39
N VAL A 52 -0.54 20.34 1.44
CA VAL A 52 -1.39 21.51 1.35
C VAL A 52 -0.69 22.63 0.56
N ASP A 53 0.58 22.89 0.86
CA ASP A 53 1.39 23.94 0.21
C ASP A 53 1.70 23.64 -1.27
N ASN A 54 1.71 22.35 -1.66
CA ASN A 54 1.97 21.91 -3.03
C ASN A 54 0.71 21.49 -3.79
N GLN A 55 -0.47 21.81 -3.27
CA GLN A 55 -1.73 21.65 -4.00
C GLN A 55 -1.94 22.83 -4.95
N ARG A 56 -2.30 22.54 -6.19
CA ARG A 56 -2.61 23.51 -7.22
C ARG A 56 -4.04 24.04 -7.08
N ASP A 57 -4.33 25.15 -7.75
CA ASP A 57 -5.67 25.79 -7.73
C ASP A 57 -6.77 24.89 -8.30
N ASP A 58 -6.42 23.95 -9.20
CA ASP A 58 -7.34 22.97 -9.78
C ASP A 58 -7.60 21.75 -8.88
N GLY A 59 -7.04 21.69 -7.69
CA GLY A 59 -7.17 20.59 -6.74
C GLY A 59 -6.14 19.48 -6.92
N THR A 60 -5.32 19.50 -7.97
CA THR A 60 -4.23 18.54 -8.17
C THR A 60 -3.02 18.87 -7.29
N TRP A 61 -2.11 17.92 -7.13
CA TRP A 61 -0.86 18.13 -6.39
C TRP A 61 0.36 18.12 -7.31
N LEU A 62 1.48 18.63 -6.82
CA LEU A 62 2.78 18.41 -7.44
C LEU A 62 3.06 16.90 -7.44
N TYR A 63 3.04 16.28 -8.62
CA TYR A 63 3.17 14.84 -8.76
C TYR A 63 4.63 14.39 -8.88
N GLU A 64 5.37 15.01 -9.78
CA GLU A 64 6.74 14.63 -10.08
C GLU A 64 7.64 15.85 -10.22
N TYR A 65 8.86 15.75 -9.67
CA TYR A 65 9.86 16.79 -9.70
C TYR A 65 11.18 16.21 -10.19
N ASP A 66 11.68 16.71 -11.32
CA ASP A 66 13.02 16.39 -11.81
C ASP A 66 14.06 17.19 -11.03
N ARG A 67 14.67 16.57 -10.05
CA ARG A 67 15.71 17.18 -9.21
C ARG A 67 17.01 17.51 -9.95
N VAL A 68 17.24 16.94 -11.14
CA VAL A 68 18.44 17.18 -11.95
C VAL A 68 18.24 18.41 -12.81
N ALA A 69 17.07 18.52 -13.43
CA ALA A 69 16.67 19.69 -14.18
C ALA A 69 16.14 20.83 -13.30
N ASP A 70 15.84 20.56 -12.01
CA ASP A 70 15.27 21.47 -11.02
C ASP A 70 13.91 22.04 -11.46
N VAL A 71 13.04 21.16 -11.99
CA VAL A 71 11.70 21.54 -12.50
C VAL A 71 10.65 20.51 -12.13
N ALA A 72 9.41 20.99 -11.91
CA ALA A 72 8.23 20.13 -11.88
C ALA A 72 7.93 19.60 -13.27
N THR A 73 7.53 18.35 -13.39
CA THR A 73 7.04 17.78 -14.65
C THR A 73 5.55 18.07 -14.85
N ASP A 74 5.07 17.91 -16.10
CA ASP A 74 3.64 18.00 -16.41
C ASP A 74 2.91 16.65 -16.28
N ASP A 75 3.64 15.60 -15.94
CA ASP A 75 3.08 14.27 -15.73
C ASP A 75 2.16 14.26 -14.51
N TYR A 76 1.11 13.45 -14.59
CA TYR A 76 0.16 13.29 -13.50
C TYR A 76 -0.36 11.84 -13.41
N ASN A 77 -0.65 11.39 -12.18
CA ASN A 77 -1.13 10.05 -11.95
C ASN A 77 -2.40 10.07 -11.07
N ILE A 78 -3.54 9.77 -11.70
CA ILE A 78 -4.86 9.80 -11.06
C ILE A 78 -5.00 8.75 -9.93
N VAL A 79 -4.31 7.60 -10.01
CA VAL A 79 -4.31 6.59 -8.95
C VAL A 79 -3.66 7.16 -7.69
N ARG A 80 -2.53 7.85 -7.84
CA ARG A 80 -1.83 8.48 -6.70
C ARG A 80 -2.59 9.66 -6.14
N HIS A 81 -3.31 10.40 -6.99
CA HIS A 81 -4.22 11.46 -6.54
C HIS A 81 -5.24 10.89 -5.54
N ALA A 82 -5.90 9.80 -5.87
CA ALA A 82 -6.85 9.13 -4.97
C ALA A 82 -6.19 8.66 -3.66
N GLY A 83 -4.96 8.15 -3.72
CA GLY A 83 -4.18 7.75 -2.55
C GLY A 83 -3.83 8.93 -1.64
N VAL A 84 -3.48 10.10 -2.21
CA VAL A 84 -3.23 11.34 -1.44
C VAL A 84 -4.50 11.80 -0.72
N MET A 85 -5.64 11.81 -1.41
CA MET A 85 -6.94 12.13 -0.79
C MET A 85 -7.23 11.25 0.42
N SER A 86 -7.08 9.91 0.26
CA SER A 86 -7.28 8.96 1.35
C SER A 86 -6.39 9.27 2.56
N SER A 87 -5.11 9.56 2.32
CA SER A 87 -4.17 9.92 3.38
C SER A 87 -4.52 11.23 4.09
N LEU A 88 -4.98 12.22 3.34
CA LEU A 88 -5.41 13.51 3.90
C LEU A 88 -6.68 13.39 4.73
N TYR A 89 -7.69 12.61 4.31
CA TYR A 89 -8.87 12.36 5.13
C TYR A 89 -8.51 11.61 6.42
N GLN A 90 -7.58 10.65 6.37
CA GLN A 90 -7.07 9.98 7.58
C GLN A 90 -6.36 10.96 8.53
N ALA A 91 -5.65 11.94 7.99
CA ALA A 91 -5.01 12.99 8.77
C ALA A 91 -6.05 13.96 9.36
N GLY A 92 -7.06 14.33 8.58
CA GLY A 92 -8.19 15.16 9.04
C GLY A 92 -8.97 14.51 10.18
N ALA A 93 -9.18 13.18 10.13
CA ALA A 93 -9.79 12.42 11.23
C ALA A 93 -8.97 12.42 12.55
N ARG A 94 -7.74 12.97 12.51
CA ARG A 94 -6.84 13.18 13.64
C ARG A 94 -6.62 14.65 13.96
N ASP A 95 -7.52 15.51 13.47
CA ASP A 95 -7.48 16.97 13.68
C ASP A 95 -6.19 17.65 13.15
N ILE A 96 -5.52 17.06 12.14
CA ILE A 96 -4.41 17.74 11.46
C ILE A 96 -4.99 18.78 10.52
N GLY A 97 -4.76 20.07 10.82
CA GLY A 97 -5.39 21.19 10.15
C GLY A 97 -5.07 21.29 8.65
N GLY A 98 -6.07 21.71 7.85
CA GLY A 98 -5.96 21.87 6.41
C GLY A 98 -6.06 20.58 5.59
N ALA A 99 -5.99 19.40 6.25
CA ALA A 99 -5.99 18.11 5.57
C ALA A 99 -7.33 17.81 4.88
N THR A 100 -8.45 17.95 5.58
CA THR A 100 -9.78 17.67 5.04
C THR A 100 -10.12 18.61 3.90
N GLU A 101 -9.87 19.89 4.04
CA GLU A 101 -10.12 20.93 3.01
C GLU A 101 -9.27 20.69 1.75
N SER A 102 -8.02 20.26 1.93
CA SER A 102 -7.17 19.88 0.80
C SER A 102 -7.68 18.62 0.10
N ALA A 103 -8.11 17.62 0.86
CA ALA A 103 -8.71 16.42 0.29
C ALA A 103 -10.00 16.71 -0.47
N ASP A 104 -10.88 17.57 0.06
CA ASP A 104 -12.14 17.95 -0.58
C ASP A 104 -11.90 18.67 -1.93
N ARG A 105 -10.91 19.59 -2.03
CA ARG A 105 -10.52 20.17 -3.33
C ARG A 105 -10.00 19.12 -4.32
N GLY A 106 -9.23 18.14 -3.83
CA GLY A 106 -8.81 17.01 -4.66
C GLY A 106 -9.99 16.14 -5.10
N LEU A 107 -10.98 15.95 -4.24
CA LEU A 107 -12.19 15.20 -4.56
C LEU A 107 -13.02 15.89 -5.65
N GLU A 108 -13.17 17.21 -5.63
CA GLU A 108 -13.85 17.95 -6.69
C GLU A 108 -13.23 17.65 -8.05
N TRP A 109 -11.90 17.73 -8.17
CA TRP A 109 -11.18 17.36 -9.40
C TRP A 109 -11.39 15.88 -9.78
N MET A 110 -11.38 14.97 -8.81
CA MET A 110 -11.56 13.54 -9.06
C MET A 110 -12.96 13.21 -9.60
N LEU A 111 -14.00 13.88 -9.09
CA LEU A 111 -15.39 13.68 -9.48
C LEU A 111 -15.64 14.02 -10.96
N ASP A 112 -14.90 14.95 -11.54
CA ASP A 112 -14.96 15.27 -12.98
C ASP A 112 -14.54 14.09 -13.87
N ASN A 113 -13.84 13.10 -13.31
CA ASN A 113 -13.38 11.92 -14.01
C ASN A 113 -14.21 10.67 -13.69
N VAL A 114 -15.27 10.80 -12.89
CA VAL A 114 -16.19 9.71 -12.56
C VAL A 114 -17.16 9.49 -13.70
N VAL A 115 -17.36 8.23 -14.08
CA VAL A 115 -18.39 7.79 -14.99
C VAL A 115 -19.34 6.85 -14.26
N GLU A 116 -20.64 7.09 -14.42
CA GLU A 116 -21.70 6.25 -13.86
C GLU A 116 -22.47 5.55 -14.99
N ARG A 117 -22.67 4.25 -14.85
CA ARG A 117 -23.41 3.43 -15.84
C ARG A 117 -24.15 2.29 -15.14
N ASN A 118 -25.45 2.16 -15.38
CA ASN A 118 -26.22 0.97 -15.01
C ASN A 118 -26.03 0.50 -13.55
N GLY A 119 -25.95 1.46 -12.61
CA GLY A 119 -25.83 1.17 -11.17
C GLY A 119 -24.41 0.83 -10.72
N TRP A 120 -23.39 1.17 -11.50
CA TRP A 120 -21.99 1.15 -11.09
C TRP A 120 -21.30 2.48 -11.45
N ALA A 121 -20.22 2.78 -10.78
CA ALA A 121 -19.37 3.92 -11.06
C ALA A 121 -17.88 3.50 -11.15
N GLY A 122 -17.13 4.23 -11.96
CA GLY A 122 -15.69 4.05 -12.09
C GLY A 122 -15.02 5.37 -12.43
N VAL A 123 -13.69 5.41 -12.38
CA VAL A 123 -12.90 6.59 -12.73
C VAL A 123 -12.18 6.34 -14.04
N THR A 124 -12.40 7.19 -15.03
CA THR A 124 -11.85 7.03 -16.37
C THR A 124 -10.58 7.84 -16.58
N THR A 125 -9.69 7.27 -17.38
CA THR A 125 -8.59 7.98 -18.05
C THR A 125 -8.76 7.83 -19.55
N GLY A 126 -9.56 8.71 -20.15
CA GLY A 126 -9.99 8.58 -21.54
C GLY A 126 -11.01 7.47 -21.72
N SER A 127 -10.69 6.41 -22.46
CA SER A 127 -11.60 5.28 -22.76
C SER A 127 -11.40 4.07 -21.84
N THR A 128 -10.47 4.15 -20.90
CA THR A 128 -10.12 3.03 -20.00
C THR A 128 -10.32 3.41 -18.55
N ILE A 129 -10.81 2.49 -17.76
CA ILE A 129 -10.91 2.58 -16.30
C ILE A 129 -9.82 1.68 -15.70
N LEU A 130 -9.06 2.23 -14.74
CA LEU A 130 -8.05 1.51 -13.99
C LEU A 130 -8.60 1.13 -12.62
N ALA A 131 -8.58 -0.16 -12.27
CA ALA A 131 -9.16 -0.65 -11.03
C ALA A 131 -8.59 0.04 -9.77
N GLY A 132 -7.28 0.30 -9.74
CA GLY A 132 -6.65 1.00 -8.63
C GLY A 132 -7.17 2.42 -8.39
N THR A 133 -7.56 3.15 -9.46
CA THR A 133 -8.06 4.52 -9.30
C THR A 133 -9.35 4.55 -8.49
N TYR A 134 -10.35 3.76 -8.90
CA TYR A 134 -11.63 3.80 -8.21
C TYR A 134 -11.64 2.98 -6.91
N ALA A 135 -10.71 2.03 -6.73
CA ALA A 135 -10.46 1.40 -5.45
C ALA A 135 -9.96 2.42 -4.41
N LEU A 136 -8.95 3.22 -4.77
CA LEU A 136 -8.43 4.24 -3.88
C LEU A 136 -9.39 5.43 -3.69
N LEU A 137 -10.18 5.78 -4.71
CA LEU A 137 -11.28 6.74 -4.53
C LEU A 137 -12.30 6.22 -3.52
N LEU A 138 -12.71 4.95 -3.62
CA LEU A 138 -13.60 4.32 -2.64
C LEU A 138 -13.00 4.41 -1.23
N SER A 139 -11.71 4.07 -1.07
CA SER A 139 -11.03 4.20 0.23
C SER A 139 -11.04 5.65 0.73
N ALA A 140 -10.80 6.63 -0.13
CA ALA A 140 -10.82 8.04 0.24
C ALA A 140 -12.21 8.50 0.70
N LEU A 141 -13.27 8.06 0.02
CA LEU A 141 -14.65 8.39 0.38
C LEU A 141 -15.06 7.74 1.72
N VAL A 142 -14.61 6.50 1.98
CA VAL A 142 -14.81 5.85 3.29
C VAL A 142 -14.10 6.64 4.40
N GLU A 143 -12.84 7.05 4.17
CA GLU A 143 -12.11 7.86 5.15
C GLU A 143 -12.78 9.23 5.38
N ARG A 144 -13.29 9.86 4.31
CA ARG A 144 -14.08 11.09 4.43
C ARG A 144 -15.34 10.87 5.25
N ARG A 145 -16.08 9.79 4.98
CA ARG A 145 -17.30 9.44 5.72
C ARG A 145 -17.03 9.26 7.21
N LEU A 146 -15.91 8.62 7.55
CA LEU A 146 -15.48 8.42 8.93
C LEU A 146 -14.98 9.71 9.60
N ALA A 147 -14.34 10.60 8.84
CA ALA A 147 -13.81 11.86 9.37
C ALA A 147 -14.90 12.92 9.58
N THR A 148 -15.92 12.96 8.72
CA THR A 148 -16.92 14.04 8.68
C THR A 148 -18.32 13.63 9.13
N ASP A 149 -18.61 12.34 9.20
CA ASP A 149 -19.94 11.75 9.39
C ASP A 149 -20.97 12.18 8.32
N ASP A 150 -20.52 12.67 7.16
CA ASP A 150 -21.35 13.17 6.05
C ASP A 150 -21.63 12.05 5.04
N PRO A 151 -22.92 11.63 4.84
CA PRO A 151 -23.32 10.56 3.94
C PRO A 151 -23.41 10.97 2.47
N ALA A 152 -22.97 12.15 2.08
CA ALA A 152 -23.19 12.71 0.73
C ALA A 152 -22.69 11.79 -0.41
N TYR A 153 -21.74 10.90 -0.15
CA TYR A 153 -21.16 10.01 -1.16
C TYR A 153 -21.45 8.51 -0.91
N ASP A 154 -22.37 8.17 -0.02
CA ASP A 154 -22.67 6.76 0.30
C ASP A 154 -23.16 6.00 -0.96
N ASP A 155 -24.00 6.61 -1.80
CA ASP A 155 -24.45 6.01 -3.07
C ASP A 155 -23.28 5.82 -4.05
N LEU A 156 -22.37 6.78 -4.15
CA LEU A 156 -21.20 6.66 -5.01
C LEU A 156 -20.26 5.55 -4.51
N MET A 157 -20.03 5.44 -3.20
CA MET A 157 -19.25 4.35 -2.61
C MET A 157 -19.86 2.97 -2.97
N ALA A 158 -21.16 2.81 -2.85
CA ALA A 158 -21.85 1.58 -3.23
C ALA A 158 -21.70 1.25 -4.72
N GLN A 159 -21.75 2.25 -5.59
CA GLN A 159 -21.58 2.07 -7.04
C GLN A 159 -20.13 1.70 -7.41
N LEU A 160 -19.13 2.36 -6.81
CA LEU A 160 -17.71 2.02 -6.98
C LEU A 160 -17.42 0.60 -6.50
N ALA A 161 -17.91 0.22 -5.33
CA ALA A 161 -17.76 -1.12 -4.78
C ALA A 161 -18.46 -2.19 -5.63
N THR A 162 -19.64 -1.87 -6.17
CA THR A 162 -20.35 -2.74 -7.12
C THR A 162 -19.50 -2.99 -8.36
N PHE A 163 -18.81 -1.97 -8.85
CA PHE A 163 -17.92 -2.13 -10.00
C PHE A 163 -16.66 -2.93 -9.66
N LEU A 164 -16.04 -2.70 -8.50
CA LEU A 164 -14.92 -3.53 -8.02
C LEU A 164 -15.33 -5.01 -7.97
N ARG A 165 -16.43 -5.33 -7.30
CA ARG A 165 -16.91 -6.71 -7.18
C ARG A 165 -17.17 -7.39 -8.53
N ARG A 166 -17.59 -6.64 -9.57
CA ARG A 166 -17.77 -7.16 -10.94
C ARG A 166 -16.45 -7.48 -11.64
N GLN A 167 -15.35 -6.87 -11.22
CA GLN A 167 -14.01 -7.09 -11.77
C GLN A 167 -13.24 -8.18 -11.03
N VAL A 168 -13.73 -8.63 -9.87
CA VAL A 168 -13.15 -9.73 -9.11
C VAL A 168 -13.57 -11.04 -9.75
N GLU A 169 -12.59 -11.87 -10.10
CA GLU A 169 -12.79 -13.20 -10.64
C GLU A 169 -13.16 -14.20 -9.52
N PRO A 170 -13.71 -15.38 -9.86
CA PRO A 170 -14.04 -16.40 -8.86
C PRO A 170 -12.85 -16.90 -8.03
N SER A 171 -11.62 -16.73 -8.52
CA SER A 171 -10.39 -17.00 -7.78
C SER A 171 -10.11 -15.96 -6.67
N GLY A 172 -10.62 -14.76 -6.81
CA GLY A 172 -10.29 -13.58 -5.99
C GLY A 172 -9.34 -12.59 -6.69
N ALA A 173 -8.83 -12.94 -7.87
CA ALA A 173 -8.04 -12.03 -8.70
C ALA A 173 -8.85 -10.83 -9.16
N LEU A 174 -8.22 -9.65 -9.28
CA LEU A 174 -8.85 -8.45 -9.79
C LEU A 174 -8.36 -8.14 -11.20
N LEU A 175 -9.30 -8.03 -12.16
CA LEU A 175 -8.97 -7.53 -13.50
C LEU A 175 -8.64 -6.04 -13.45
N ALA A 176 -7.44 -5.69 -13.89
CA ALA A 176 -6.85 -4.36 -13.67
C ALA A 176 -7.47 -3.26 -14.55
N TYR A 177 -7.99 -3.61 -15.74
CA TYR A 177 -8.42 -2.66 -16.75
C TYR A 177 -9.80 -2.99 -17.29
N TYR A 178 -10.59 -1.94 -17.51
CA TYR A 178 -11.90 -2.03 -18.16
C TYR A 178 -11.98 -1.02 -19.30
N ASP A 179 -12.34 -1.48 -20.48
CA ASP A 179 -12.54 -0.63 -21.65
C ASP A 179 -14.00 -0.21 -21.76
N LEU A 180 -14.26 1.09 -21.77
CA LEU A 180 -15.59 1.66 -21.95
C LEU A 180 -16.21 1.33 -23.30
N GLU A 181 -15.38 1.14 -24.30
CA GLU A 181 -15.67 0.58 -25.62
C GLU A 181 -14.72 -0.57 -25.88
N PRO A 182 -15.10 -1.80 -25.84
CA PRO A 182 -16.41 -2.44 -26.04
C PRO A 182 -17.22 -2.77 -24.75
N ASP A 183 -17.07 -2.02 -23.66
CA ASP A 183 -17.83 -2.19 -22.41
C ASP A 183 -17.53 -3.53 -21.70
N ARG A 184 -16.23 -3.82 -21.52
CA ARG A 184 -15.75 -5.05 -20.88
C ARG A 184 -14.41 -4.91 -20.18
N ALA A 185 -14.18 -5.75 -19.17
CA ALA A 185 -12.86 -5.96 -18.59
C ALA A 185 -11.90 -6.58 -19.64
N ARG A 186 -10.64 -6.21 -19.53
CA ARG A 186 -9.56 -6.89 -20.27
C ARG A 186 -9.25 -8.20 -19.55
N PRO A 187 -9.45 -9.36 -20.20
CA PRO A 187 -9.16 -10.64 -19.58
C PRO A 187 -7.66 -10.79 -19.29
N GLU A 188 -7.32 -11.55 -18.28
CA GLU A 188 -5.94 -11.92 -17.92
C GLU A 188 -5.00 -10.71 -17.79
N THR A 189 -5.53 -9.56 -17.36
CA THR A 189 -4.74 -8.36 -17.09
C THR A 189 -4.77 -8.03 -15.61
N TYR A 190 -3.64 -8.20 -14.95
CA TYR A 190 -3.49 -7.98 -13.51
C TYR A 190 -2.55 -6.80 -13.24
N SER A 191 -2.65 -6.23 -12.05
CA SER A 191 -1.73 -5.20 -11.57
C SER A 191 -1.16 -5.63 -10.24
N ILE A 192 0.14 -5.45 -10.10
CA ILE A 192 0.87 -5.80 -8.87
C ILE A 192 0.37 -5.08 -7.61
N TYR A 193 -0.45 -4.02 -7.74
CA TYR A 193 -0.98 -3.24 -6.62
C TYR A 193 -2.50 -3.21 -6.55
N TYR A 194 -3.21 -3.24 -7.68
CA TYR A 194 -4.64 -2.94 -7.70
C TYR A 194 -5.48 -3.96 -6.93
N THR A 195 -5.06 -5.24 -6.90
CA THR A 195 -5.75 -6.26 -6.09
C THR A 195 -5.67 -5.91 -4.59
N GLY A 196 -4.49 -5.50 -4.11
CA GLY A 196 -4.32 -5.06 -2.72
C GLY A 196 -5.08 -3.78 -2.39
N GLU A 197 -5.09 -2.80 -3.31
CA GLU A 197 -5.85 -1.55 -3.18
C GLU A 197 -7.35 -1.81 -3.08
N ALA A 198 -7.90 -2.68 -3.93
CA ALA A 198 -9.32 -3.04 -3.92
C ALA A 198 -9.69 -3.88 -2.68
N TYR A 199 -8.83 -4.81 -2.29
CA TYR A 199 -8.97 -5.59 -1.07
C TYR A 199 -9.12 -4.66 0.15
N TRP A 200 -8.20 -3.71 0.31
CA TRP A 200 -8.28 -2.73 1.38
C TRP A 200 -9.56 -1.87 1.30
N ALA A 201 -9.90 -1.36 0.11
CA ALA A 201 -11.08 -0.51 -0.09
C ALA A 201 -12.39 -1.21 0.30
N LEU A 202 -12.57 -2.47 -0.11
CA LEU A 202 -13.75 -3.25 0.24
C LEU A 202 -13.78 -3.61 1.73
N GLY A 203 -12.63 -3.91 2.33
CA GLY A 203 -12.52 -4.13 3.77
C GLY A 203 -12.90 -2.88 4.57
N ARG A 204 -12.44 -1.71 4.14
CA ARG A 204 -12.81 -0.42 4.77
C ARG A 204 -14.31 -0.12 4.61
N LEU A 205 -14.87 -0.33 3.41
CA LEU A 205 -16.30 -0.12 3.19
C LEU A 205 -17.16 -1.05 4.05
N HIS A 206 -16.76 -2.32 4.21
CA HIS A 206 -17.45 -3.26 5.09
C HIS A 206 -17.55 -2.75 6.54
N SER A 207 -16.56 -2.00 7.02
CA SER A 207 -16.57 -1.46 8.39
C SER A 207 -17.69 -0.43 8.62
N ILE A 208 -18.21 0.21 7.57
CA ILE A 208 -19.31 1.18 7.65
C ILE A 208 -20.64 0.66 7.05
N ASP A 209 -20.58 -0.34 6.18
CA ASP A 209 -21.75 -1.04 5.62
C ASP A 209 -21.51 -2.56 5.63
N PRO A 210 -21.68 -3.24 6.79
CA PRO A 210 -21.40 -4.65 6.92
C PRO A 210 -22.42 -5.59 6.28
N THR A 211 -23.55 -5.05 5.78
CA THR A 211 -24.69 -5.87 5.31
C THR A 211 -24.72 -6.09 3.80
N ALA A 212 -23.88 -5.38 3.04
CA ALA A 212 -23.95 -5.39 1.57
C ALA A 212 -23.05 -6.45 0.89
N GLY A 213 -22.39 -7.31 1.67
CA GLY A 213 -21.56 -8.41 1.14
C GLY A 213 -20.16 -7.96 0.68
N TRP A 214 -19.69 -6.82 1.14
CA TRP A 214 -18.35 -6.32 0.82
C TRP A 214 -17.26 -7.14 1.51
N GLY A 215 -17.53 -7.59 2.74
CA GLY A 215 -16.62 -8.41 3.53
C GLY A 215 -16.31 -9.75 2.91
N GLU A 216 -17.30 -10.44 2.32
CA GLU A 216 -17.11 -11.71 1.64
C GLU A 216 -16.22 -11.55 0.41
N THR A 217 -16.39 -10.45 -0.35
CA THR A 217 -15.52 -10.18 -1.50
C THR A 217 -14.10 -9.84 -1.04
N ALA A 218 -13.95 -9.05 0.02
CA ALA A 218 -12.64 -8.74 0.59
C ALA A 218 -11.93 -10.01 1.10
N ASP A 219 -12.63 -10.90 1.80
CA ASP A 219 -12.07 -12.16 2.32
C ASP A 219 -11.62 -13.10 1.18
N LEU A 220 -12.41 -13.19 0.11
CA LEU A 220 -12.03 -13.92 -1.10
C LEU A 220 -10.72 -13.38 -1.71
N MET A 221 -10.59 -12.07 -1.83
CA MET A 221 -9.38 -11.41 -2.36
C MET A 221 -8.18 -11.61 -1.42
N GLY A 222 -8.37 -11.53 -0.11
CA GLY A 222 -7.33 -11.79 0.89
C GLY A 222 -6.78 -13.20 0.80
N ASN A 223 -7.66 -14.19 0.68
CA ASN A 223 -7.27 -15.59 0.47
C ASN A 223 -6.49 -15.78 -0.85
N TYR A 224 -6.96 -15.20 -1.95
CA TYR A 224 -6.25 -15.23 -3.24
C TYR A 224 -4.83 -14.68 -3.12
N MET A 225 -4.68 -13.51 -2.51
CA MET A 225 -3.37 -12.87 -2.35
C MET A 225 -2.42 -13.68 -1.47
N ALA A 226 -2.96 -14.36 -0.45
CA ALA A 226 -2.14 -15.15 0.47
C ALA A 226 -1.69 -16.48 -0.12
N THR A 227 -2.51 -17.12 -0.98
CA THR A 227 -2.33 -18.53 -1.35
C THR A 227 -1.96 -18.76 -2.81
N VAL A 228 -2.39 -17.90 -3.76
CA VAL A 228 -2.41 -18.24 -5.19
C VAL A 228 -1.76 -17.17 -6.07
N ARG A 229 -1.88 -15.89 -5.71
CA ARG A 229 -1.54 -14.74 -6.57
C ARG A 229 -0.15 -14.80 -7.19
N ASP A 230 0.87 -15.10 -6.38
CA ASP A 230 2.26 -15.03 -6.85
C ASP A 230 2.53 -16.06 -7.96
N ASP A 231 1.84 -17.21 -7.93
CA ASP A 231 1.94 -18.26 -8.94
C ASP A 231 1.08 -17.95 -10.17
N GLU A 232 -0.18 -17.50 -9.99
CA GLU A 232 -1.09 -17.21 -11.11
C GLU A 232 -0.68 -15.96 -11.91
N GLU A 233 -0.19 -14.92 -11.23
CA GLU A 233 0.25 -13.68 -11.85
C GLU A 233 1.76 -13.71 -12.23
N GLU A 234 2.44 -14.86 -12.08
CA GLU A 234 3.87 -15.05 -12.39
C GLU A 234 4.78 -13.98 -11.76
N ILE A 235 4.49 -13.58 -10.50
CA ILE A 235 5.20 -12.50 -9.83
C ILE A 235 6.59 -12.96 -9.37
N TRP A 236 7.60 -12.62 -10.15
CA TRP A 236 8.99 -12.87 -9.79
C TRP A 236 9.90 -11.67 -10.14
N PRO A 237 10.76 -11.18 -9.25
CA PRO A 237 10.92 -11.59 -7.84
C PRO A 237 9.70 -11.20 -6.98
N PRO A 238 9.53 -11.82 -5.79
CA PRO A 238 8.43 -11.53 -4.88
C PRO A 238 8.30 -10.03 -4.62
N LEU A 239 7.09 -9.52 -4.70
CA LEU A 239 6.79 -8.11 -4.54
C LEU A 239 6.39 -7.80 -3.11
N ALA A 240 6.90 -6.69 -2.57
CA ALA A 240 6.41 -6.13 -1.32
C ALA A 240 5.13 -5.34 -1.60
N ASP A 241 4.00 -5.89 -1.19
CA ASP A 241 2.68 -5.28 -1.35
C ASP A 241 2.17 -4.80 0.01
N HIS A 242 2.22 -3.48 0.22
CA HIS A 242 1.75 -2.87 1.46
C HIS A 242 0.23 -2.75 1.53
N TRP A 243 -0.47 -2.71 0.39
CA TRP A 243 -1.92 -2.62 0.37
C TRP A 243 -2.57 -3.89 0.93
N SER A 244 -1.95 -5.04 0.68
CA SER A 244 -2.39 -6.30 1.30
C SER A 244 -2.30 -6.27 2.83
N GLY A 245 -1.29 -5.60 3.36
CA GLY A 245 -1.15 -5.39 4.81
C GLY A 245 -2.29 -4.54 5.38
N TYR A 246 -2.73 -3.52 4.66
CA TYR A 246 -3.92 -2.73 5.04
C TYR A 246 -5.19 -3.58 4.98
N GLY A 247 -5.42 -4.30 3.88
CA GLY A 247 -6.59 -5.16 3.71
C GLY A 247 -6.69 -6.23 4.80
N LEU A 248 -5.59 -6.93 5.09
CA LEU A 248 -5.54 -7.92 6.19
C LEU A 248 -5.82 -7.32 7.56
N ALA A 249 -5.35 -6.09 7.82
CA ALA A 249 -5.64 -5.41 9.08
C ALA A 249 -7.14 -5.09 9.25
N GLU A 250 -7.83 -4.77 8.16
CA GLU A 250 -9.28 -4.54 8.19
C GLU A 250 -10.04 -5.85 8.35
N THR A 251 -9.79 -6.85 7.50
CA THR A 251 -10.55 -8.11 7.50
C THR A 251 -10.33 -8.94 8.76
N ALA A 252 -9.14 -8.89 9.37
CA ALA A 252 -8.89 -9.54 10.65
C ALA A 252 -9.75 -8.97 11.80
N ALA A 253 -10.29 -7.76 11.65
CA ALA A 253 -11.16 -7.14 12.64
C ALA A 253 -12.64 -7.46 12.44
N PHE A 254 -13.03 -8.16 11.37
CA PHE A 254 -14.43 -8.50 11.13
C PHE A 254 -14.94 -9.51 12.15
N PRO A 255 -16.06 -9.23 12.83
CA PRO A 255 -16.60 -10.13 13.86
C PRO A 255 -17.19 -11.42 13.28
N ASP A 256 -17.57 -11.40 12.02
CA ASP A 256 -18.29 -12.46 11.27
C ASP A 256 -17.53 -12.89 10.03
N ARG A 257 -16.21 -12.91 10.11
CA ARG A 257 -15.36 -13.32 9.00
C ARG A 257 -15.72 -14.71 8.50
N PRO A 258 -15.87 -14.92 7.16
CA PRO A 258 -16.25 -16.21 6.58
C PRO A 258 -15.32 -17.37 6.98
N SER A 259 -14.02 -17.13 7.17
CA SER A 259 -13.06 -18.14 7.66
C SER A 259 -13.31 -18.58 9.10
N GLY A 260 -14.06 -17.81 9.89
CA GLY A 260 -14.29 -18.06 11.33
C GLY A 260 -13.07 -17.75 12.21
N GLU A 261 -11.96 -17.33 11.63
CA GLU A 261 -10.71 -16.96 12.31
C GLU A 261 -10.28 -15.54 11.91
N PRO A 262 -9.66 -14.78 12.82
CA PRO A 262 -9.17 -13.45 12.49
C PRO A 262 -8.17 -13.42 11.33
N LEU A 263 -7.22 -14.36 11.31
CA LEU A 263 -6.32 -14.63 10.19
C LEU A 263 -6.09 -16.14 10.09
N THR A 264 -6.10 -16.66 8.85
CA THR A 264 -5.72 -18.04 8.57
C THR A 264 -4.20 -18.21 8.66
N GLU A 265 -3.71 -19.47 8.75
CA GLU A 265 -2.27 -19.75 8.77
C GLU A 265 -1.57 -19.24 7.50
N ASP A 266 -2.21 -19.38 6.33
CA ASP A 266 -1.67 -18.88 5.04
C ASP A 266 -1.56 -17.36 5.03
N GLU A 267 -2.53 -16.65 5.58
CA GLU A 267 -2.48 -15.18 5.72
C GLU A 267 -1.41 -14.75 6.72
N LEU A 268 -1.23 -15.45 7.82
CA LEU A 268 -0.15 -15.19 8.78
C LEU A 268 1.23 -15.37 8.12
N GLU A 269 1.42 -16.45 7.34
CA GLU A 269 2.66 -16.66 6.58
C GLU A 269 2.87 -15.56 5.53
N PHE A 270 1.81 -15.17 4.83
CA PHE A 270 1.84 -14.07 3.87
C PHE A 270 2.27 -12.75 4.55
N VAL A 271 1.70 -12.38 5.69
CA VAL A 271 2.09 -11.18 6.46
C VAL A 271 3.57 -11.23 6.85
N ARG A 272 4.05 -12.39 7.37
CA ARG A 272 5.46 -12.57 7.72
C ARG A 272 6.38 -12.35 6.51
N ARG A 273 6.00 -12.92 5.35
CA ARG A 273 6.75 -12.76 4.10
C ARG A 273 6.75 -11.31 3.63
N GLN A 274 5.60 -10.64 3.59
CA GLN A 274 5.50 -9.24 3.20
C GLN A 274 6.30 -8.33 4.14
N GLY A 275 6.17 -8.51 5.44
CA GLY A 275 6.95 -7.79 6.45
C GLY A 275 8.45 -7.96 6.27
N GLY A 276 8.89 -9.18 5.95
CA GLY A 276 10.30 -9.47 5.65
C GLY A 276 10.81 -8.75 4.41
N LEU A 277 10.03 -8.76 3.31
CA LEU A 277 10.39 -8.10 2.05
C LEU A 277 10.49 -6.56 2.21
N ILE A 278 9.51 -5.96 2.88
CA ILE A 278 9.49 -4.52 3.13
C ILE A 278 10.64 -4.12 4.06
N GLY A 279 10.81 -4.82 5.17
CA GLY A 279 11.91 -4.56 6.11
C GLY A 279 13.29 -4.70 5.46
N GLN A 280 13.48 -5.68 4.56
CA GLN A 280 14.71 -5.81 3.79
C GLN A 280 14.93 -4.61 2.86
N ARG A 281 13.89 -4.12 2.18
CA ARG A 281 13.99 -2.93 1.33
C ARG A 281 14.33 -1.69 2.13
N VAL A 282 13.64 -1.44 3.23
CA VAL A 282 13.92 -0.31 4.13
C VAL A 282 15.39 -0.33 4.57
N ARG A 283 15.85 -1.47 5.10
CA ARG A 283 17.25 -1.62 5.53
C ARG A 283 18.25 -1.40 4.40
N SER A 284 18.00 -1.98 3.23
CA SER A 284 18.94 -1.87 2.11
C SER A 284 19.12 -0.44 1.59
N ILE A 285 18.16 0.44 1.81
CA ILE A 285 18.18 1.82 1.36
C ILE A 285 18.60 2.77 2.48
N SER A 286 17.97 2.69 3.65
CA SER A 286 18.21 3.63 4.76
C SER A 286 19.56 3.42 5.45
N GLN A 287 20.11 2.21 5.39
CA GLN A 287 21.36 1.84 6.08
C GLN A 287 22.57 1.77 5.14
N ARG A 288 22.51 2.28 3.93
CA ARG A 288 23.66 2.37 3.05
C ARG A 288 24.74 3.30 3.63
N PHE A 289 25.98 2.79 3.64
CA PHE A 289 27.15 3.56 4.08
C PHE A 289 27.69 4.47 2.96
N GLY A 290 28.37 5.56 3.38
CA GLY A 290 29.05 6.49 2.50
C GLY A 290 28.17 7.61 1.97
N PRO A 291 28.71 8.46 1.06
CA PRO A 291 28.01 9.65 0.55
C PRO A 291 26.67 9.34 -0.09
N TRP A 292 26.56 8.20 -0.78
CA TRP A 292 25.32 7.75 -1.40
C TRP A 292 24.28 7.32 -0.36
N GLY A 293 24.68 6.70 0.74
CA GLY A 293 23.81 6.34 1.83
C GLY A 293 23.18 7.57 2.50
N VAL A 294 23.94 8.64 2.65
CA VAL A 294 23.44 9.92 3.18
C VAL A 294 22.49 10.58 2.19
N ALA A 295 22.82 10.56 0.89
CA ALA A 295 22.01 11.20 -0.15
C ALA A 295 20.64 10.52 -0.37
N VAL A 296 20.52 9.22 -0.06
CA VAL A 296 19.27 8.46 -0.25
C VAL A 296 18.53 8.16 1.06
N ARG A 297 19.09 8.57 2.21
CA ARG A 297 18.34 8.48 3.47
C ARG A 297 17.07 9.31 3.39
N GLY A 298 15.94 8.66 3.64
CA GLY A 298 14.62 9.28 3.51
C GLY A 298 14.07 9.32 2.09
N THR A 299 14.82 8.80 1.09
CA THR A 299 14.28 8.60 -0.25
C THR A 299 14.12 7.12 -0.52
N PHE A 300 12.96 6.73 -1.00
CA PHE A 300 12.69 5.38 -1.44
C PHE A 300 12.61 5.34 -2.97
N THR A 301 13.55 4.68 -3.60
CA THR A 301 13.48 4.39 -5.03
C THR A 301 13.31 2.88 -5.21
N PRO A 302 12.10 2.37 -5.42
CA PRO A 302 11.95 1.12 -6.10
C PRO A 302 12.40 1.34 -7.55
N ARG A 303 13.08 0.39 -8.14
CA ARG A 303 13.59 0.38 -9.52
C ARG A 303 13.01 1.47 -10.43
N GLY A 304 13.65 2.63 -10.50
CA GLY A 304 13.44 3.62 -11.55
C GLY A 304 12.33 4.65 -11.35
N GLY A 305 11.70 4.74 -10.20
CA GLY A 305 10.75 5.81 -9.90
C GLY A 305 10.89 6.26 -8.45
N GLY A 306 11.03 7.54 -8.20
CA GLY A 306 10.95 8.09 -6.84
C GLY A 306 9.50 7.98 -6.38
N ASP A 307 9.20 7.08 -5.47
CA ASP A 307 7.81 6.83 -5.11
C ASP A 307 7.54 7.21 -3.68
N GLY A 308 6.50 7.99 -3.47
CA GLY A 308 5.88 8.23 -2.18
C GLY A 308 5.27 6.97 -1.53
N VAL A 309 5.66 5.79 -2.01
CA VAL A 309 5.24 4.47 -1.51
C VAL A 309 5.75 4.21 -0.10
N PHE A 310 6.81 4.90 0.33
CA PHE A 310 7.47 4.63 1.61
C PHE A 310 6.57 4.84 2.83
N GLY A 311 5.85 5.94 2.89
CA GLY A 311 4.95 6.22 4.01
C GLY A 311 3.77 5.23 4.09
N GLY A 312 3.19 4.88 2.94
CA GLY A 312 2.12 3.89 2.85
C GLY A 312 2.58 2.49 3.24
N VAL A 313 3.77 2.09 2.78
CA VAL A 313 4.42 0.83 3.13
C VAL A 313 4.64 0.71 4.64
N LEU A 314 5.18 1.73 5.28
CA LEU A 314 5.41 1.74 6.73
C LEU A 314 4.11 1.68 7.52
N ALA A 315 3.10 2.45 7.12
CA ALA A 315 1.80 2.44 7.78
C ALA A 315 1.07 1.08 7.61
N GLY A 316 1.14 0.47 6.41
CA GLY A 316 0.60 -0.86 6.16
C GLY A 316 1.28 -1.94 7.00
N LEU A 317 2.60 -1.91 7.09
CA LEU A 317 3.38 -2.79 7.97
C LEU A 317 3.02 -2.60 9.43
N TRP A 318 2.92 -1.36 9.88
CA TRP A 318 2.57 -1.06 11.26
C TRP A 318 1.17 -1.59 11.61
N ARG A 319 0.19 -1.41 10.73
CA ARG A 319 -1.16 -1.97 10.90
C ARG A 319 -1.15 -3.50 10.89
N ALA A 320 -0.52 -4.12 9.90
CA ALA A 320 -0.41 -5.57 9.83
C ALA A 320 0.34 -6.14 11.04
N ALA A 321 1.44 -5.53 11.45
CA ALA A 321 2.19 -5.93 12.63
C ALA A 321 1.36 -5.74 13.91
N HIS A 322 0.58 -4.67 14.03
CA HIS A 322 -0.27 -4.42 15.20
C HIS A 322 -1.38 -5.45 15.33
N VAL A 323 -1.97 -5.88 14.22
CA VAL A 323 -2.95 -6.98 14.18
C VAL A 323 -2.27 -8.30 14.54
N VAL A 324 -1.13 -8.63 13.94
CA VAL A 324 -0.37 -9.85 14.23
C VAL A 324 0.05 -9.89 15.71
N VAL A 325 0.48 -8.75 16.28
CA VAL A 325 0.83 -8.66 17.70
C VAL A 325 -0.37 -8.89 18.62
N ARG A 326 -1.55 -8.40 18.25
CA ARG A 326 -2.78 -8.67 19.02
C ARG A 326 -3.24 -10.12 18.93
N LEU A 327 -2.94 -10.80 17.82
CA LEU A 327 -3.40 -12.16 17.53
C LEU A 327 -2.36 -13.24 17.91
N VAL A 328 -1.08 -12.89 17.90
CA VAL A 328 0.05 -13.79 18.16
C VAL A 328 0.83 -13.25 19.35
N ASP A 329 0.43 -13.59 20.55
CA ASP A 329 1.11 -13.31 21.82
C ASP A 329 2.16 -12.17 21.82
N GLU A 330 2.03 -11.19 22.71
CA GLU A 330 2.85 -9.97 22.86
C GLU A 330 4.38 -10.22 22.95
N ARG A 331 4.83 -11.46 22.91
CA ARG A 331 6.24 -11.89 23.02
C ARG A 331 6.89 -12.25 21.69
N ALA A 332 6.18 -12.11 20.56
CA ALA A 332 6.73 -12.52 19.27
C ALA A 332 7.84 -11.56 18.78
N PRO A 333 8.97 -12.08 18.26
CA PRO A 333 10.07 -11.26 17.76
C PRO A 333 9.70 -10.29 16.62
N LEU A 334 8.54 -10.51 15.98
CA LEU A 334 7.96 -9.64 14.95
C LEU A 334 7.44 -8.31 15.52
N ALA A 335 6.95 -8.29 16.76
CA ALA A 335 6.47 -7.09 17.43
C ALA A 335 7.61 -6.08 17.66
N GLU A 336 8.76 -6.56 18.13
CA GLU A 336 9.96 -5.74 18.33
C GLU A 336 10.53 -5.20 17.01
N ARG A 337 10.47 -6.01 15.93
CA ARG A 337 10.95 -5.60 14.60
C ARG A 337 10.01 -4.60 13.92
N ALA A 338 8.71 -4.72 14.11
CA ALA A 338 7.74 -3.78 13.56
C ALA A 338 7.77 -2.42 14.26
N ALA A 339 8.11 -2.37 15.54
CA ALA A 339 8.31 -1.11 16.26
C ALA A 339 9.56 -0.35 15.79
N CYS A 340 10.45 -1.00 15.04
CA CYS A 340 11.70 -0.44 14.52
C CYS A 340 11.57 0.13 13.09
N VAL A 341 10.46 -0.11 12.41
CA VAL A 341 10.16 0.32 11.05
C VAL A 341 9.14 1.45 11.06
#